data_fb2194aa3e5ee0a183ef9aacff8f1a91
#
_entry.id   fb2194aa3e5ee0a183ef9aacff8f1a91
#
_cell.length_a   1.000
_cell.length_b   1.000
_cell.length_c   1.000
_cell.angle_alpha   90.00
_cell.angle_beta   90.00
_cell.angle_gamma   90.00
#
_symmetry.space_group_name_H-M   'P 1'
#
loop_
_entity.id
_entity.type
_entity.pdbx_description
1 polymer ?
#
loop_
_entity_poly.entity_id
_entity_poly.type
_entity_poly.pdbx_seq_one_letter_code
_entity_poly.pdbx_strand_id
1 'polypeptide(L)'
;MANEIYGNLKGIRNSVIEELKTFYDIRLEGDQLLTSELALRMADVTDFINREVSVYVAHNGQVLAVSVGNDQSVELPPVEGRRGASRLSGVRCVHTHPNGNPLLSGVDISALKNNRFDAMIAVGVTSPGISQSQMSFGMITGIDDNEQYQVECYGPLTLQEAEGVFFPNLAAMVERILDKQTGSASLAQGTERAIIVGMEYGAPNSSGWTAEDSLEELKQLADTAGAEVVARFLQKRPKPDPAFFIGRGKVQELALYVQQENVDLCIFDDELSPAQQRNIEQSMGVRVLDRTALILDIFAQRAHTNEGKLQVELAQLQYTLPRIMGKGLALSRLGGGIGTRGPGETKLEVDRRRIRDRIAYIKECIGKVKSVRTLHRAGRAKASVPTVSLVGYTNAGKSTLLNTLTNSDIYAQDQLFATLDPTTRQLDLPNKQQAILTDTVGFIQRLPHQLVAAFQSTLEEVVQSDVLLHVIDVSHELYKEQAAAVYQVLDELGAKDKTIITVYNKIDKLPPDSGLAERLSKEENSICISAKGRYNLDGLLALIAENLKLKAVEESFLVPYSDSAAVGRLHDAGTVLEQEYLAEGTLLRVRLDAEQVQQFAKYLAADAKA
;
A
#
# COMPACT_ATOMS: atom_id res chain seq x y z
N MET A 1 34.44 7.38 -7.98
CA MET A 1 33.62 6.99 -9.15
C MET A 1 34.55 7.09 -10.36
N ALA A 2 34.55 6.10 -11.25
CA ALA A 2 35.29 6.28 -12.50
C ALA A 2 34.58 7.40 -13.28
N ASN A 3 35.34 8.38 -13.78
CA ASN A 3 34.86 9.50 -14.58
C ASN A 3 34.32 8.95 -15.92
N GLU A 4 33.07 8.41 -15.90
CA GLU A 4 32.43 7.81 -17.05
C GLU A 4 31.77 8.89 -17.90
N ILE A 5 31.98 8.85 -19.21
CA ILE A 5 31.33 9.76 -20.16
C ILE A 5 30.11 9.04 -20.74
N TYR A 6 28.95 9.66 -20.63
CA TYR A 6 27.67 9.12 -21.09
C TYR A 6 27.35 9.54 -22.52
N GLY A 7 26.39 8.87 -23.14
CA GLY A 7 25.84 9.23 -24.44
C GLY A 7 26.59 8.64 -25.64
N ASN A 8 26.58 9.35 -26.76
CA ASN A 8 27.07 8.82 -28.05
C ASN A 8 28.58 9.10 -28.26
N LEU A 9 29.40 8.18 -27.84
CA LEU A 9 30.88 8.27 -27.98
C LEU A 9 31.41 7.70 -29.32
N LYS A 10 30.54 7.20 -30.19
CA LYS A 10 30.93 6.58 -31.45
C LYS A 10 31.62 7.60 -32.39
N GLY A 11 32.87 7.33 -32.76
CA GLY A 11 33.65 8.20 -33.66
C GLY A 11 34.39 9.35 -32.98
N ILE A 12 34.34 9.47 -31.64
CA ILE A 12 35.08 10.46 -30.88
C ILE A 12 36.51 9.91 -30.60
N ARG A 13 37.52 10.75 -30.76
CA ARG A 13 38.91 10.40 -30.49
C ARG A 13 39.17 10.23 -28.99
N ASN A 14 39.99 9.26 -28.60
CA ASN A 14 40.32 9.02 -27.20
C ASN A 14 40.90 10.26 -26.48
N SER A 15 41.62 11.14 -27.17
CA SER A 15 42.13 12.40 -26.59
C SER A 15 41.01 13.33 -26.12
N VAL A 16 39.91 13.39 -26.87
CA VAL A 16 38.72 14.19 -26.49
C VAL A 16 37.96 13.54 -25.32
N ILE A 17 37.89 12.21 -25.28
CA ILE A 17 37.29 11.49 -24.16
C ILE A 17 38.08 11.75 -22.87
N GLU A 18 39.40 11.74 -22.94
CA GLU A 18 40.24 12.07 -21.78
C GLU A 18 40.07 13.54 -21.36
N GLU A 19 39.90 14.45 -22.31
CA GLU A 19 39.62 15.86 -22.02
C GLU A 19 38.26 16.01 -21.33
N LEU A 20 37.18 15.36 -21.83
CA LEU A 20 35.86 15.36 -21.19
C LEU A 20 35.93 14.80 -19.75
N LYS A 21 36.77 13.80 -19.48
CA LYS A 21 36.97 13.29 -18.12
C LYS A 21 37.52 14.33 -17.16
N THR A 22 38.35 15.28 -17.65
CA THR A 22 38.87 16.35 -16.81
C THR A 22 37.81 17.33 -16.34
N PHE A 23 36.62 17.33 -16.94
CA PHE A 23 35.50 18.16 -16.46
C PHE A 23 35.02 17.77 -15.07
N TYR A 24 35.22 16.50 -14.67
CA TYR A 24 34.89 16.05 -13.30
C TYR A 24 35.81 16.67 -12.23
N ASP A 25 36.98 17.20 -12.62
CA ASP A 25 37.93 17.86 -11.72
C ASP A 25 37.57 19.35 -11.53
N ILE A 26 36.69 19.91 -12.39
CA ILE A 26 36.21 21.29 -12.28
C ILE A 26 35.21 21.38 -11.14
N ARG A 27 35.39 22.39 -10.32
CA ARG A 27 34.46 22.68 -9.24
C ARG A 27 34.05 24.14 -9.33
N LEU A 28 32.74 24.37 -9.56
CA LEU A 28 32.19 25.70 -9.49
C LEU A 28 32.09 26.14 -8.03
N GLU A 29 32.26 27.44 -7.76
CA GLU A 29 31.89 27.97 -6.46
C GLU A 29 30.36 27.84 -6.30
N GLY A 30 29.90 27.48 -5.09
CA GLY A 30 28.51 27.10 -4.87
C GLY A 30 27.49 28.22 -5.15
N ASP A 31 27.93 29.45 -5.29
CA ASP A 31 27.14 30.64 -5.53
C ASP A 31 27.05 31.06 -7.00
N GLN A 32 27.81 30.45 -7.91
CA GLN A 32 27.82 30.77 -9.34
C GLN A 32 26.87 29.90 -10.14
N LEU A 33 26.17 30.49 -11.09
CA LEU A 33 25.31 29.77 -12.04
C LEU A 33 26.17 28.92 -12.99
N LEU A 34 27.21 29.54 -13.58
CA LEU A 34 28.18 28.95 -14.53
C LEU A 34 29.48 29.73 -14.45
N THR A 35 30.64 29.06 -14.59
CA THR A 35 31.93 29.72 -14.74
C THR A 35 32.31 29.83 -16.21
N SER A 36 32.98 30.94 -16.59
CA SER A 36 33.51 31.13 -17.94
C SER A 36 34.47 30.01 -18.32
N GLU A 37 35.23 29.50 -17.37
CA GLU A 37 36.17 28.38 -17.60
C GLU A 37 35.43 27.12 -18.09
N LEU A 38 34.38 26.68 -17.39
CA LEU A 38 33.62 25.51 -17.79
C LEU A 38 32.90 25.74 -19.14
N ALA A 39 32.29 26.90 -19.32
CA ALA A 39 31.59 27.26 -20.55
C ALA A 39 32.52 27.26 -21.77
N LEU A 40 33.69 27.88 -21.66
CA LEU A 40 34.67 27.93 -22.76
C LEU A 40 35.20 26.55 -23.08
N ARG A 41 35.56 25.74 -22.09
CA ARG A 41 36.05 24.38 -22.31
C ARG A 41 35.00 23.47 -22.96
N MET A 42 33.71 23.60 -22.55
CA MET A 42 32.61 22.88 -23.20
C MET A 42 32.46 23.36 -24.65
N ALA A 43 32.54 24.67 -24.91
CA ALA A 43 32.44 25.25 -26.24
C ALA A 43 33.59 24.78 -27.15
N ASP A 44 34.84 24.74 -26.66
CA ASP A 44 36.01 24.23 -27.39
C ASP A 44 35.82 22.77 -27.83
N VAL A 45 35.35 21.91 -26.91
CA VAL A 45 35.09 20.51 -27.23
C VAL A 45 33.95 20.41 -28.24
N THR A 46 32.86 21.15 -28.05
CA THR A 46 31.71 21.14 -28.94
C THR A 46 32.07 21.60 -30.36
N ASP A 47 32.87 22.69 -30.50
CA ASP A 47 33.33 23.15 -31.78
C ASP A 47 34.20 22.09 -32.49
N PHE A 48 35.06 21.40 -31.73
CA PHE A 48 35.92 20.37 -32.27
C PHE A 48 35.18 19.13 -32.75
N ILE A 49 34.15 18.64 -32.00
CA ILE A 49 33.44 17.40 -32.33
C ILE A 49 32.15 17.64 -33.11
N ASN A 50 31.67 18.90 -33.19
CA ASN A 50 30.40 19.32 -33.76
C ASN A 50 29.20 18.53 -33.19
N ARG A 51 29.20 18.34 -31.85
CA ARG A 51 28.13 17.66 -31.11
C ARG A 51 27.86 18.38 -29.82
N GLU A 52 26.63 18.24 -29.33
CA GLU A 52 26.24 18.70 -27.98
C GLU A 52 27.08 18.03 -26.90
N VAL A 53 27.54 18.82 -25.95
CA VAL A 53 28.13 18.37 -24.70
C VAL A 53 27.27 18.86 -23.56
N SER A 54 26.91 17.98 -22.62
CA SER A 54 26.20 18.37 -21.41
C SER A 54 26.93 17.97 -20.15
N VAL A 55 26.81 18.81 -19.13
CA VAL A 55 27.44 18.63 -17.83
C VAL A 55 26.40 18.86 -16.74
N TYR A 56 26.29 17.90 -15.83
CA TYR A 56 25.50 18.04 -14.63
C TYR A 56 26.36 18.55 -13.48
N VAL A 57 25.91 19.63 -12.86
CA VAL A 57 26.58 20.26 -11.74
C VAL A 57 25.67 20.22 -10.52
N ALA A 58 26.13 19.62 -9.43
CA ALA A 58 25.43 19.60 -8.16
C ALA A 58 25.34 21.01 -7.54
N HIS A 59 24.44 21.18 -6.61
CA HIS A 59 24.27 22.45 -5.87
C HIS A 59 25.58 22.92 -5.17
N ASN A 60 26.44 21.98 -4.77
CA ASN A 60 27.76 22.26 -4.17
C ASN A 60 28.87 22.57 -5.20
N GLY A 61 28.52 22.71 -6.48
CA GLY A 61 29.45 23.01 -7.56
C GLY A 61 30.24 21.83 -8.12
N GLN A 62 30.02 20.61 -7.65
CA GLN A 62 30.68 19.41 -8.14
C GLN A 62 30.05 18.92 -9.45
N VAL A 63 30.85 18.57 -10.44
CA VAL A 63 30.38 17.90 -11.66
C VAL A 63 30.01 16.46 -11.34
N LEU A 64 28.75 16.09 -11.64
CA LEU A 64 28.17 14.79 -11.37
C LEU A 64 28.20 13.85 -12.58
N ALA A 65 28.01 14.39 -13.78
CA ALA A 65 27.96 13.64 -15.02
C ALA A 65 28.39 14.51 -16.20
N VAL A 66 29.00 13.88 -17.18
CA VAL A 66 29.38 14.49 -18.47
C VAL A 66 28.82 13.59 -19.57
N SER A 67 28.10 14.17 -20.54
CA SER A 67 27.46 13.42 -21.62
C SER A 67 27.73 14.08 -22.97
N VAL A 68 27.76 13.27 -24.04
CA VAL A 68 27.88 13.74 -25.42
C VAL A 68 26.69 13.25 -26.21
N GLY A 69 26.00 14.19 -26.84
CA GLY A 69 24.85 13.94 -27.71
C GLY A 69 25.21 13.74 -29.17
N ASN A 70 24.25 14.10 -30.01
CA ASN A 70 24.42 14.30 -31.45
C ASN A 70 24.41 15.82 -31.75
N ASP A 71 24.06 16.21 -32.97
CA ASP A 71 23.98 17.61 -33.40
C ASP A 71 22.67 18.30 -32.97
N GLN A 72 21.71 17.59 -32.38
CA GLN A 72 20.38 18.10 -32.06
C GLN A 72 19.88 17.75 -30.65
N SER A 73 20.45 16.72 -30.00
CA SER A 73 20.00 16.29 -28.69
C SER A 73 21.06 15.48 -27.94
N VAL A 74 21.01 15.54 -26.62
CA VAL A 74 21.88 14.75 -25.73
C VAL A 74 21.01 13.81 -24.86
N GLU A 75 21.42 12.52 -24.78
CA GLU A 75 20.84 11.63 -23.79
C GLU A 75 21.35 12.03 -22.40
N LEU A 76 20.43 12.51 -21.58
CA LEU A 76 20.74 12.95 -20.23
C LEU A 76 20.71 11.75 -19.27
N PRO A 77 21.75 11.51 -18.45
CA PRO A 77 21.71 10.46 -17.46
C PRO A 77 20.63 10.75 -16.41
N PRO A 78 19.98 9.71 -15.83
CA PRO A 78 18.94 9.89 -14.84
C PRO A 78 19.49 10.58 -13.58
N VAL A 79 18.79 11.62 -13.13
CA VAL A 79 19.14 12.36 -11.91
C VAL A 79 18.45 11.68 -10.73
N GLU A 80 19.19 11.27 -9.70
CA GLU A 80 18.61 10.89 -8.41
C GLU A 80 18.12 12.16 -7.69
N GLY A 81 16.91 12.62 -8.03
CA GLY A 81 16.32 13.83 -7.47
C GLY A 81 15.91 13.69 -6.00
N ARG A 82 15.89 14.82 -5.27
CA ARG A 82 15.29 14.94 -3.96
C ARG A 82 13.79 14.63 -4.06
N ARG A 83 13.27 13.77 -3.21
CA ARG A 83 11.85 13.35 -3.20
C ARG A 83 10.97 14.48 -2.68
N GLY A 84 9.94 14.86 -3.45
CA GLY A 84 8.89 15.82 -3.10
C GLY A 84 8.57 16.75 -4.29
N ALA A 85 7.29 16.98 -4.58
CA ALA A 85 6.84 17.85 -5.68
C ALA A 85 7.28 19.31 -5.50
N SER A 86 7.53 19.74 -4.27
CA SER A 86 7.96 21.09 -3.91
C SER A 86 9.47 21.34 -3.98
N ARG A 87 10.29 20.31 -4.31
CA ARG A 87 11.76 20.45 -4.30
C ARG A 87 12.37 20.24 -5.67
N LEU A 88 13.31 21.11 -6.00
CA LEU A 88 14.17 20.96 -7.16
C LEU A 88 15.16 19.80 -6.98
N SER A 89 15.76 19.32 -8.08
CA SER A 89 16.65 18.15 -8.06
C SER A 89 17.97 18.38 -7.32
N GLY A 90 18.37 19.61 -7.12
CA GLY A 90 19.70 19.98 -6.61
C GLY A 90 20.79 19.90 -7.68
N VAL A 91 20.40 19.86 -8.96
CA VAL A 91 21.30 19.72 -10.11
C VAL A 91 21.01 20.81 -11.14
N ARG A 92 22.08 21.43 -11.65
CA ARG A 92 22.06 22.30 -12.82
C ARG A 92 22.52 21.51 -14.05
N CYS A 93 21.81 21.62 -15.17
CA CYS A 93 22.24 21.06 -16.44
C CYS A 93 22.82 22.17 -17.31
N VAL A 94 24.08 22.06 -17.67
CA VAL A 94 24.75 22.94 -18.65
C VAL A 94 24.93 22.15 -19.93
N HIS A 95 24.49 22.66 -21.06
CA HIS A 95 24.70 22.02 -22.36
C HIS A 95 25.05 23.04 -23.44
N THR A 96 25.66 22.57 -24.52
CA THR A 96 26.11 23.42 -25.61
C THR A 96 25.30 23.19 -26.87
N HIS A 97 25.05 24.25 -27.62
CA HIS A 97 24.42 24.19 -28.94
C HIS A 97 25.47 24.44 -30.06
N PRO A 98 25.83 23.41 -30.86
CA PRO A 98 26.79 23.56 -31.95
C PRO A 98 26.36 24.55 -33.04
N ASN A 99 25.07 24.80 -33.17
CA ASN A 99 24.51 25.73 -34.15
C ASN A 99 24.62 27.21 -33.76
N GLY A 100 25.27 27.51 -32.64
CA GLY A 100 25.48 28.89 -32.14
C GLY A 100 24.27 29.56 -31.49
N ASN A 101 23.11 28.92 -31.43
CA ASN A 101 21.93 29.48 -30.79
C ASN A 101 22.01 29.37 -29.27
N PRO A 102 22.06 30.47 -28.51
CA PRO A 102 22.12 30.41 -27.06
C PRO A 102 20.75 30.18 -26.38
N LEU A 103 19.64 30.20 -27.13
CA LEU A 103 18.30 30.10 -26.56
C LEU A 103 17.93 28.65 -26.25
N LEU A 104 17.22 28.44 -25.16
CA LEU A 104 16.67 27.13 -24.79
C LEU A 104 15.59 26.71 -25.79
N SER A 105 15.67 25.45 -26.21
CA SER A 105 14.66 24.83 -27.09
C SER A 105 13.46 24.30 -26.27
N GLY A 106 12.37 23.94 -26.94
CA GLY A 106 11.24 23.27 -26.29
C GLY A 106 11.60 21.94 -25.63
N VAL A 107 12.63 21.24 -26.17
CA VAL A 107 13.17 19.99 -25.59
C VAL A 107 13.87 20.29 -24.26
N ASP A 108 14.67 21.35 -24.21
CA ASP A 108 15.39 21.77 -23.00
C ASP A 108 14.41 22.16 -21.89
N ILE A 109 13.37 22.93 -22.25
CA ILE A 109 12.31 23.32 -21.30
C ILE A 109 11.57 22.07 -20.76
N SER A 110 11.29 21.10 -21.63
CA SER A 110 10.69 19.84 -21.20
C SER A 110 11.60 19.04 -20.29
N ALA A 111 12.90 18.97 -20.61
CA ALA A 111 13.91 18.31 -19.78
C ALA A 111 14.07 19.00 -18.40
N LEU A 112 14.04 20.34 -18.36
CA LEU A 112 14.05 21.14 -17.13
C LEU A 112 12.87 20.77 -16.22
N LYS A 113 11.65 20.73 -16.78
CA LYS A 113 10.43 20.38 -16.04
C LYS A 113 10.45 18.95 -15.54
N ASN A 114 10.75 17.99 -16.42
CA ASN A 114 10.70 16.55 -16.11
C ASN A 114 11.74 16.14 -15.06
N ASN A 115 12.96 16.67 -15.15
CA ASN A 115 14.01 16.39 -14.20
C ASN A 115 14.05 17.36 -13.01
N ARG A 116 13.21 18.40 -13.03
CA ARG A 116 13.15 19.45 -12.01
C ARG A 116 14.55 20.03 -11.71
N PHE A 117 15.31 20.29 -12.76
CA PHE A 117 16.65 20.88 -12.58
C PHE A 117 16.54 22.23 -11.86
N ASP A 118 17.55 22.55 -11.07
CA ASP A 118 17.67 23.87 -10.44
C ASP A 118 17.78 24.99 -11.50
N ALA A 119 18.47 24.67 -12.58
CA ALA A 119 18.52 25.47 -13.81
C ALA A 119 18.91 24.61 -15.02
N MET A 120 18.44 25.00 -16.20
CA MET A 120 18.87 24.51 -17.50
C MET A 120 19.60 25.63 -18.22
N ILE A 121 20.83 25.41 -18.63
CA ILE A 121 21.72 26.43 -19.19
C ILE A 121 22.15 25.97 -20.58
N ALA A 122 21.88 26.78 -21.60
CA ALA A 122 22.32 26.54 -22.98
C ALA A 122 23.42 27.54 -23.35
N VAL A 123 24.53 27.04 -23.87
CA VAL A 123 25.66 27.83 -24.38
C VAL A 123 25.70 27.69 -25.89
N GLY A 124 25.43 28.78 -26.61
CA GLY A 124 25.53 28.85 -28.06
C GLY A 124 27.00 28.97 -28.49
N VAL A 125 27.54 27.95 -29.17
CA VAL A 125 28.94 27.91 -29.58
C VAL A 125 29.14 28.69 -30.87
N THR A 126 29.94 29.78 -30.82
CA THR A 126 30.21 30.65 -31.97
C THR A 126 31.59 30.36 -32.52
N SER A 127 31.69 29.82 -33.74
CA SER A 127 32.97 29.55 -34.42
C SER A 127 33.13 30.44 -35.67
N PRO A 128 34.30 31.07 -35.94
CA PRO A 128 35.40 31.29 -35.02
C PRO A 128 35.09 32.40 -34.02
N GLY A 129 35.45 32.20 -32.76
CA GLY A 129 35.24 33.22 -31.72
C GLY A 129 34.54 32.72 -30.50
N ILE A 130 34.98 31.55 -29.99
CA ILE A 130 34.38 30.87 -28.83
C ILE A 130 34.23 31.80 -27.60
N SER A 131 35.14 32.75 -27.42
CA SER A 131 35.06 33.79 -26.38
C SER A 131 33.87 34.75 -26.52
N GLN A 132 33.21 34.77 -27.67
CA GLN A 132 32.01 35.57 -27.94
C GLN A 132 30.70 34.75 -27.78
N SER A 133 30.83 33.48 -27.35
CA SER A 133 29.68 32.63 -27.08
C SER A 133 28.76 33.27 -26.04
N GLN A 134 27.45 33.20 -26.30
CA GLN A 134 26.43 33.67 -25.39
C GLN A 134 25.72 32.50 -24.77
N MET A 135 25.06 32.73 -23.66
CA MET A 135 24.24 31.72 -22.98
C MET A 135 22.87 32.24 -22.60
N SER A 136 21.95 31.33 -22.42
CA SER A 136 20.68 31.58 -21.75
C SER A 136 20.43 30.51 -20.70
N PHE A 137 19.62 30.82 -19.71
CA PHE A 137 19.21 29.82 -18.73
C PHE A 137 17.71 29.90 -18.45
N GLY A 138 17.12 28.77 -18.08
CA GLY A 138 15.74 28.65 -17.66
C GLY A 138 15.66 28.08 -16.25
N MET A 139 14.66 28.53 -15.50
CA MET A 139 14.33 28.06 -14.17
C MET A 139 12.85 27.84 -14.03
N ILE A 140 12.46 26.90 -13.19
CA ILE A 140 11.08 26.73 -12.76
C ILE A 140 10.77 27.88 -11.79
N THR A 141 9.72 28.66 -12.05
CA THR A 141 9.35 29.83 -11.23
C THR A 141 8.04 29.64 -10.47
N GLY A 142 7.33 28.56 -10.74
CA GLY A 142 6.06 28.26 -10.06
C GLY A 142 5.34 27.08 -10.71
N ILE A 143 4.10 26.87 -10.26
CA ILE A 143 3.15 25.91 -10.80
C ILE A 143 1.91 26.72 -11.22
N ASP A 144 1.36 26.45 -12.40
CA ASP A 144 0.14 27.08 -12.90
C ASP A 144 -1.13 26.40 -12.33
N ASP A 145 -2.30 26.97 -12.68
CA ASP A 145 -3.59 26.46 -12.23
C ASP A 145 -3.92 25.05 -12.77
N ASN A 146 -3.16 24.55 -13.75
CA ASN A 146 -3.25 23.20 -14.31
C ASN A 146 -2.17 22.25 -13.76
N GLU A 147 -1.54 22.61 -12.65
CA GLU A 147 -0.44 21.86 -12.00
C GLU A 147 0.81 21.68 -12.88
N GLN A 148 0.99 22.49 -13.93
CA GLN A 148 2.16 22.47 -14.79
C GLN A 148 3.23 23.44 -14.29
N TYR A 149 4.50 23.02 -14.29
CA TYR A 149 5.61 23.90 -13.95
C TYR A 149 5.69 25.08 -14.91
N GLN A 150 5.65 26.30 -14.38
CA GLN A 150 5.96 27.50 -15.10
C GLN A 150 7.48 27.68 -15.20
N VAL A 151 7.97 28.04 -16.36
CA VAL A 151 9.39 28.25 -16.62
C VAL A 151 9.61 29.64 -17.16
N GLU A 152 10.55 30.36 -16.56
CA GLU A 152 11.06 31.62 -17.10
C GLU A 152 12.47 31.41 -17.65
N CYS A 153 12.71 32.01 -18.83
CA CYS A 153 14.00 31.96 -19.50
C CYS A 153 14.65 33.34 -19.50
N TYR A 154 15.93 33.38 -19.21
CA TYR A 154 16.74 34.60 -19.11
C TYR A 154 17.88 34.56 -20.10
N GLY A 155 18.20 35.70 -20.69
CA GLY A 155 19.28 35.85 -21.68
C GLY A 155 18.77 36.30 -23.05
N PRO A 156 19.64 36.32 -24.09
CA PRO A 156 21.03 35.89 -24.05
C PRO A 156 21.96 36.78 -23.22
N LEU A 157 22.88 36.19 -22.48
CA LEU A 157 23.89 36.84 -21.65
C LEU A 157 25.28 36.49 -22.20
N THR A 158 26.23 37.41 -22.01
CA THR A 158 27.66 37.11 -22.19
C THR A 158 28.12 36.19 -21.04
N LEU A 159 29.21 35.44 -21.24
CA LEU A 159 29.77 34.59 -20.21
C LEU A 159 30.20 35.37 -18.95
N GLN A 160 30.63 36.64 -19.11
CA GLN A 160 30.98 37.51 -17.98
C GLN A 160 29.75 37.95 -17.18
N GLU A 161 28.62 38.25 -17.84
CA GLU A 161 27.37 38.59 -17.18
C GLU A 161 26.83 37.39 -16.43
N ALA A 162 26.97 36.16 -16.95
CA ALA A 162 26.56 34.93 -16.33
C ALA A 162 27.28 34.63 -15.00
N GLU A 163 28.55 34.96 -14.88
CA GLU A 163 29.32 34.83 -13.63
C GLU A 163 28.79 35.76 -12.53
N GLY A 164 28.17 36.89 -12.90
CA GLY A 164 27.54 37.81 -11.96
C GLY A 164 26.20 37.36 -11.41
N VAL A 165 25.63 36.28 -11.91
CA VAL A 165 24.33 35.75 -11.46
C VAL A 165 24.49 34.96 -10.16
N PHE A 166 23.95 35.52 -9.05
CA PHE A 166 23.99 34.87 -7.74
C PHE A 166 22.91 33.79 -7.63
N PHE A 167 23.29 32.57 -7.96
CA PHE A 167 22.39 31.41 -8.14
C PHE A 167 21.68 30.93 -6.87
N PRO A 168 22.30 30.81 -5.66
CA PRO A 168 21.64 30.26 -4.48
C PRO A 168 20.41 31.03 -4.05
N ASN A 169 20.40 32.36 -4.22
CA ASN A 169 19.23 33.17 -3.90
C ASN A 169 18.05 32.87 -4.83
N LEU A 170 18.32 32.63 -6.12
CA LEU A 170 17.30 32.27 -7.10
C LEU A 170 16.72 30.89 -6.79
N ALA A 171 17.56 29.87 -6.57
CA ALA A 171 17.10 28.52 -6.26
C ALA A 171 16.32 28.46 -4.94
N ALA A 172 16.80 29.15 -3.89
CA ALA A 172 16.09 29.21 -2.61
C ALA A 172 14.76 29.98 -2.71
N MET A 173 14.70 31.02 -3.56
CA MET A 173 13.46 31.75 -3.81
C MET A 173 12.44 30.87 -4.52
N VAL A 174 12.85 30.13 -5.54
CA VAL A 174 12.00 29.18 -6.27
C VAL A 174 11.48 28.08 -5.34
N GLU A 175 12.34 27.44 -4.54
CA GLU A 175 11.89 26.44 -3.58
C GLU A 175 10.87 27.00 -2.57
N ARG A 176 11.04 28.26 -2.10
CA ARG A 176 10.05 28.91 -1.24
C ARG A 176 8.72 29.19 -1.94
N ILE A 177 8.74 29.53 -3.24
CA ILE A 177 7.52 29.73 -4.03
C ILE A 177 6.80 28.40 -4.21
N LEU A 178 7.53 27.35 -4.60
CA LEU A 178 7.01 26.00 -4.75
C LEU A 178 6.44 25.47 -3.43
N ASP A 179 7.14 25.65 -2.31
CA ASP A 179 6.66 25.25 -0.98
C ASP A 179 5.38 26.01 -0.57
N LYS A 180 5.25 27.30 -0.93
CA LYS A 180 4.03 28.05 -0.67
C LYS A 180 2.87 27.61 -1.56
N GLN A 181 3.13 27.37 -2.84
CA GLN A 181 2.11 26.92 -3.80
C GLN A 181 1.67 25.48 -3.51
N THR A 182 2.60 24.59 -3.19
CA THR A 182 2.31 23.22 -2.78
C THR A 182 1.80 23.13 -1.34
N GLY A 183 2.21 24.01 -0.44
CA GLY A 183 1.72 24.09 0.94
C GLY A 183 0.29 24.60 1.06
N SER A 184 -0.19 25.44 0.13
CA SER A 184 -1.61 25.78 -0.02
C SER A 184 -2.38 24.71 -0.80
N ALA A 185 -1.72 23.94 -1.68
CA ALA A 185 -2.25 22.79 -2.39
C ALA A 185 -2.14 21.47 -1.58
N SER A 186 -1.48 21.47 -0.42
CA SER A 186 -1.43 20.32 0.51
C SER A 186 -2.79 19.95 1.12
N LEU A 187 -3.86 20.62 0.72
CA LEU A 187 -5.26 20.21 0.92
C LEU A 187 -5.91 19.65 -0.35
N ALA A 188 -5.23 19.73 -1.51
CA ALA A 188 -5.55 18.98 -2.71
C ALA A 188 -4.33 18.09 -3.02
N GLN A 189 -4.25 16.93 -2.39
CA GLN A 189 -3.41 15.84 -2.87
C GLN A 189 -3.86 15.58 -4.30
N GLY A 190 -3.07 15.99 -5.28
CA GLY A 190 -3.23 15.54 -6.67
C GLY A 190 -3.26 14.00 -6.62
N THR A 191 -4.34 13.40 -7.06
CA THR A 191 -4.50 11.94 -7.11
C THR A 191 -3.36 11.39 -7.95
N GLU A 192 -2.51 10.48 -7.40
CA GLU A 192 -1.44 9.84 -8.18
C GLU A 192 -2.06 9.11 -9.37
N ARG A 193 -1.62 9.45 -10.58
CA ARG A 193 -2.12 8.81 -11.81
C ARG A 193 -1.45 7.45 -11.98
N ALA A 194 -2.25 6.39 -12.02
CA ALA A 194 -1.77 5.03 -12.04
C ALA A 194 -2.19 4.27 -13.30
N ILE A 195 -1.32 3.38 -13.79
CA ILE A 195 -1.72 2.29 -14.67
C ILE A 195 -1.74 0.98 -13.90
N ILE A 196 -2.69 0.10 -14.23
CA ILE A 196 -2.76 -1.24 -13.66
C ILE A 196 -2.44 -2.29 -14.71
N VAL A 197 -1.67 -3.30 -14.30
CA VAL A 197 -1.14 -4.34 -15.18
C VAL A 197 -1.45 -5.71 -14.60
N GLY A 198 -2.15 -6.52 -15.37
CA GLY A 198 -2.44 -7.92 -15.08
C GLY A 198 -1.83 -8.87 -16.10
N MET A 199 -1.68 -10.12 -15.71
CA MET A 199 -1.24 -11.17 -16.60
C MET A 199 -2.15 -12.39 -16.49
N GLU A 200 -2.62 -12.87 -17.66
CA GLU A 200 -3.34 -14.12 -17.76
C GLU A 200 -2.36 -15.23 -18.13
N TYR A 201 -2.19 -16.22 -17.23
CA TYR A 201 -1.30 -17.36 -17.44
C TYR A 201 -1.87 -18.62 -16.79
N GLY A 202 -1.40 -19.78 -17.28
CA GLY A 202 -1.87 -21.08 -16.81
C GLY A 202 -3.14 -21.59 -17.51
N ALA A 203 -3.75 -22.64 -16.97
CA ALA A 203 -5.04 -23.13 -17.43
C ALA A 203 -6.17 -22.20 -16.92
N PRO A 204 -7.30 -22.09 -17.65
CA PRO A 204 -8.44 -21.35 -17.16
C PRO A 204 -8.81 -21.82 -15.75
N ASN A 205 -8.89 -20.88 -14.82
CA ASN A 205 -9.25 -21.20 -13.44
C ASN A 205 -10.66 -21.81 -13.40
N SER A 206 -10.81 -22.96 -12.79
CA SER A 206 -12.11 -23.61 -12.53
C SER A 206 -13.01 -22.80 -11.58
N SER A 207 -12.50 -21.69 -11.02
CA SER A 207 -13.17 -20.86 -10.03
C SER A 207 -14.12 -19.80 -10.62
N GLY A 208 -14.25 -19.69 -11.94
CA GLY A 208 -15.07 -18.64 -12.58
C GLY A 208 -14.48 -17.23 -12.56
N TRP A 209 -13.40 -16.98 -11.81
CA TRP A 209 -12.75 -15.68 -11.70
C TRP A 209 -11.77 -15.45 -12.85
N THR A 210 -11.97 -14.39 -13.62
CA THR A 210 -11.12 -14.04 -14.78
C THR A 210 -10.00 -13.06 -14.41
N ALA A 211 -9.04 -12.87 -15.30
CA ALA A 211 -7.99 -11.87 -15.11
C ALA A 211 -8.54 -10.44 -15.24
N GLU A 212 -9.60 -10.25 -16.02
CA GLU A 212 -10.34 -8.99 -16.12
C GLU A 212 -11.02 -8.64 -14.79
N ASP A 213 -11.66 -9.62 -14.11
CA ASP A 213 -12.28 -9.43 -12.80
C ASP A 213 -11.25 -9.04 -11.75
N SER A 214 -10.05 -9.67 -11.81
CA SER A 214 -8.93 -9.34 -10.92
C SER A 214 -8.43 -7.91 -11.13
N LEU A 215 -8.36 -7.45 -12.38
CA LEU A 215 -8.00 -6.05 -12.69
C LEU A 215 -9.09 -5.06 -12.25
N GLU A 216 -10.37 -5.43 -12.32
CA GLU A 216 -11.45 -4.57 -11.79
C GLU A 216 -11.34 -4.41 -10.27
N GLU A 217 -11.05 -5.51 -9.56
CA GLU A 217 -10.79 -5.46 -8.13
C GLU A 217 -9.53 -4.65 -7.80
N LEU A 218 -8.44 -4.81 -8.57
CA LEU A 218 -7.21 -4.02 -8.42
C LEU A 218 -7.47 -2.52 -8.62
N LYS A 219 -8.35 -2.15 -9.56
CA LYS A 219 -8.78 -0.77 -9.73
C LYS A 219 -9.45 -0.23 -8.47
N GLN A 220 -10.41 -0.97 -7.91
CA GLN A 220 -11.08 -0.57 -6.68
C GLN A 220 -10.11 -0.43 -5.49
N LEU A 221 -9.07 -1.27 -5.43
CA LEU A 221 -7.98 -1.14 -4.46
C LEU A 221 -7.18 0.16 -4.69
N ALA A 222 -6.81 0.45 -5.95
CA ALA A 222 -6.09 1.67 -6.29
C ALA A 222 -6.90 2.93 -5.96
N ASP A 223 -8.19 2.96 -6.33
CA ASP A 223 -9.12 4.04 -5.99
C ASP A 223 -9.23 4.21 -4.45
N THR A 224 -9.27 3.09 -3.70
CA THR A 224 -9.30 3.11 -2.23
C THR A 224 -8.00 3.67 -1.62
N ALA A 225 -6.86 3.42 -2.25
CA ALA A 225 -5.56 3.96 -1.85
C ALA A 225 -5.41 5.45 -2.20
N GLY A 226 -6.30 6.01 -3.03
CA GLY A 226 -6.29 7.39 -3.47
C GLY A 226 -5.56 7.60 -4.80
N ALA A 227 -5.34 6.56 -5.61
CA ALA A 227 -4.76 6.65 -6.94
C ALA A 227 -5.86 6.67 -8.02
N GLU A 228 -5.66 7.48 -9.07
CA GLU A 228 -6.53 7.51 -10.26
C GLU A 228 -6.03 6.53 -11.33
N VAL A 229 -6.82 5.51 -11.63
CA VAL A 229 -6.45 4.53 -12.67
C VAL A 229 -6.80 5.07 -14.05
N VAL A 230 -5.77 5.49 -14.81
CA VAL A 230 -5.91 6.07 -16.16
C VAL A 230 -5.96 5.01 -17.27
N ALA A 231 -5.33 3.84 -17.07
CA ALA A 231 -5.38 2.76 -18.05
C ALA A 231 -5.19 1.39 -17.40
N ARG A 232 -5.66 0.35 -18.12
CA ARG A 232 -5.56 -1.05 -17.73
C ARG A 232 -4.88 -1.84 -18.84
N PHE A 233 -3.95 -2.69 -18.47
CA PHE A 233 -3.22 -3.53 -19.41
C PHE A 233 -3.28 -4.99 -18.96
N LEU A 234 -3.74 -5.84 -19.84
CA LEU A 234 -3.74 -7.29 -19.66
C LEU A 234 -2.83 -7.94 -20.68
N GLN A 235 -1.92 -8.79 -20.25
CA GLN A 235 -1.06 -9.58 -21.13
C GLN A 235 -1.34 -11.07 -20.96
N LYS A 236 -1.55 -11.79 -22.07
CA LYS A 236 -1.66 -13.26 -22.09
C LYS A 236 -0.30 -13.87 -22.36
N ARG A 237 0.18 -14.72 -21.46
CA ARG A 237 1.42 -15.48 -21.62
C ARG A 237 1.31 -16.84 -20.92
N PRO A 238 2.01 -17.87 -21.41
CA PRO A 238 1.98 -19.20 -20.77
C PRO A 238 2.69 -19.21 -19.41
N LYS A 239 3.69 -18.32 -19.19
CA LYS A 239 4.45 -18.20 -17.93
C LYS A 239 4.96 -16.77 -17.74
N PRO A 240 5.10 -16.30 -16.49
CA PRO A 240 5.76 -15.03 -16.18
C PRO A 240 7.20 -14.99 -16.66
N ASP A 241 7.65 -13.80 -17.06
CA ASP A 241 9.04 -13.57 -17.42
C ASP A 241 9.90 -13.48 -16.13
N PRO A 242 11.04 -14.20 -16.07
CA PRO A 242 11.87 -14.19 -14.86
C PRO A 242 12.46 -12.81 -14.52
N ALA A 243 12.71 -11.96 -15.51
CA ALA A 243 13.36 -10.65 -15.31
C ALA A 243 12.36 -9.49 -15.17
N PHE A 244 11.23 -9.54 -15.89
CA PHE A 244 10.29 -8.41 -15.99
C PHE A 244 8.84 -8.77 -15.65
N PHE A 245 8.55 -10.00 -15.25
CA PHE A 245 7.21 -10.55 -15.04
C PHE A 245 6.39 -10.59 -16.34
N ILE A 246 6.10 -9.44 -16.96
CA ILE A 246 5.59 -9.28 -18.33
C ILE A 246 6.75 -9.32 -19.33
N GLY A 247 6.46 -9.46 -20.64
CA GLY A 247 7.50 -9.47 -21.65
C GLY A 247 8.22 -8.13 -21.80
N ARG A 248 9.54 -8.16 -22.09
CA ARG A 248 10.36 -6.94 -22.26
C ARG A 248 9.75 -5.94 -23.24
N GLY A 249 9.21 -6.41 -24.38
CA GLY A 249 8.53 -5.53 -25.34
C GLY A 249 7.31 -4.83 -24.75
N LYS A 250 6.53 -5.51 -23.89
CA LYS A 250 5.39 -4.89 -23.20
C LYS A 250 5.85 -3.85 -22.19
N VAL A 251 6.95 -4.09 -21.48
CA VAL A 251 7.55 -3.07 -20.58
C VAL A 251 7.93 -1.80 -21.34
N GLN A 252 8.53 -1.95 -22.54
CA GLN A 252 8.88 -0.79 -23.38
C GLN A 252 7.65 -0.04 -23.88
N GLU A 253 6.60 -0.76 -24.30
CA GLU A 253 5.31 -0.15 -24.66
C GLU A 253 4.71 0.65 -23.51
N LEU A 254 4.70 0.05 -22.30
CA LEU A 254 4.20 0.72 -21.08
C LEU A 254 5.05 1.92 -20.69
N ALA A 255 6.38 1.85 -20.87
CA ALA A 255 7.27 2.98 -20.60
C ALA A 255 6.95 4.19 -21.50
N LEU A 256 6.66 3.95 -22.77
CA LEU A 256 6.22 5.02 -23.68
C LEU A 256 4.86 5.59 -23.27
N TYR A 257 3.91 4.73 -22.92
CA TYR A 257 2.59 5.17 -22.43
C TYR A 257 2.68 6.02 -21.17
N VAL A 258 3.50 5.58 -20.20
CA VAL A 258 3.77 6.31 -18.94
C VAL A 258 4.28 7.72 -19.20
N GLN A 259 5.20 7.88 -20.17
CA GLN A 259 5.73 9.20 -20.55
C GLN A 259 4.71 10.08 -21.26
N GLN A 260 3.88 9.49 -22.13
CA GLN A 260 2.86 10.24 -22.89
C GLN A 260 1.72 10.74 -22.00
N GLU A 261 1.28 9.91 -21.06
CA GLU A 261 0.12 10.18 -20.21
C GLU A 261 0.48 10.77 -18.83
N ASN A 262 1.77 11.08 -18.58
CA ASN A 262 2.26 11.57 -17.28
C ASN A 262 1.77 10.70 -16.12
N VAL A 263 2.05 9.41 -16.18
CA VAL A 263 1.69 8.43 -15.15
C VAL A 263 2.74 8.44 -14.04
N ASP A 264 2.32 8.45 -12.79
CA ASP A 264 3.20 8.48 -11.61
C ASP A 264 3.52 7.10 -11.07
N LEU A 265 2.62 6.13 -11.31
CA LEU A 265 2.61 4.84 -10.63
C LEU A 265 2.18 3.71 -11.57
N CYS A 266 2.87 2.57 -11.51
CA CYS A 266 2.45 1.34 -12.17
C CYS A 266 2.15 0.26 -11.11
N ILE A 267 0.94 -0.32 -11.15
CA ILE A 267 0.48 -1.30 -10.17
C ILE A 267 0.28 -2.65 -10.86
N PHE A 268 0.93 -3.69 -10.36
CA PHE A 268 0.79 -5.05 -10.84
C PHE A 268 -0.18 -5.84 -9.98
N ASP A 269 -1.03 -6.65 -10.62
CA ASP A 269 -2.02 -7.50 -9.95
C ASP A 269 -1.39 -8.68 -9.21
N ASP A 270 -0.26 -9.17 -9.71
CA ASP A 270 0.48 -10.28 -9.11
C ASP A 270 1.66 -9.77 -8.27
N GLU A 271 2.11 -10.59 -7.32
CA GLU A 271 3.29 -10.29 -6.51
C GLU A 271 4.57 -10.33 -7.37
N LEU A 272 5.37 -9.27 -7.28
CA LEU A 272 6.64 -9.16 -7.99
C LEU A 272 7.81 -9.58 -7.11
N SER A 273 8.76 -10.32 -7.68
CA SER A 273 10.05 -10.49 -7.03
C SER A 273 10.80 -9.16 -6.94
N PRO A 274 11.70 -8.98 -5.95
CA PRO A 274 12.49 -7.76 -5.81
C PRO A 274 13.32 -7.40 -7.05
N ALA A 275 13.73 -8.41 -7.83
CA ALA A 275 14.48 -8.22 -9.07
C ALA A 275 13.57 -7.72 -10.20
N GLN A 276 12.39 -8.33 -10.36
CA GLN A 276 11.41 -7.91 -11.36
C GLN A 276 10.95 -6.47 -11.12
N GLN A 277 10.54 -6.14 -9.89
CA GLN A 277 10.13 -4.80 -9.53
C GLN A 277 11.19 -3.76 -9.92
N ARG A 278 12.45 -3.99 -9.55
CA ARG A 278 13.55 -3.09 -9.88
C ARG A 278 13.78 -2.94 -11.39
N ASN A 279 13.79 -4.07 -12.12
CA ASN A 279 14.03 -4.03 -13.56
C ASN A 279 12.92 -3.26 -14.28
N ILE A 280 11.67 -3.40 -13.83
CA ILE A 280 10.53 -2.67 -14.36
C ILE A 280 10.64 -1.18 -14.01
N GLU A 281 10.92 -0.83 -12.75
CA GLU A 281 11.11 0.56 -12.31
C GLU A 281 12.22 1.26 -13.11
N GLN A 282 13.34 0.59 -13.34
CA GLN A 282 14.45 1.13 -14.14
C GLN A 282 14.07 1.34 -15.61
N SER A 283 13.22 0.47 -16.16
CA SER A 283 12.81 0.55 -17.56
C SER A 283 11.69 1.56 -17.80
N MET A 284 10.79 1.75 -16.84
CA MET A 284 9.62 2.62 -16.97
C MET A 284 9.86 4.03 -16.40
N GLY A 285 10.84 4.18 -15.51
CA GLY A 285 11.15 5.46 -14.87
C GLY A 285 10.14 5.91 -13.81
N VAL A 286 9.14 5.08 -13.47
CA VAL A 286 8.12 5.38 -12.46
C VAL A 286 8.14 4.34 -11.35
N ARG A 287 7.50 4.67 -10.23
CA ARG A 287 7.34 3.77 -9.09
C ARG A 287 6.47 2.57 -9.48
N VAL A 288 6.89 1.38 -9.07
CA VAL A 288 6.16 0.14 -9.33
C VAL A 288 5.73 -0.48 -8.01
N LEU A 289 4.44 -0.74 -7.88
CA LEU A 289 3.85 -1.48 -6.77
C LEU A 289 3.29 -2.80 -7.27
N ASP A 290 3.26 -3.79 -6.40
CA ASP A 290 2.45 -4.98 -6.60
C ASP A 290 1.20 -4.93 -5.72
N ARG A 291 0.29 -5.89 -5.91
CA ARG A 291 -0.96 -6.00 -5.14
C ARG A 291 -0.70 -6.00 -3.62
N THR A 292 0.36 -6.67 -3.16
CA THR A 292 0.72 -6.73 -1.74
C THR A 292 1.11 -5.36 -1.19
N ALA A 293 1.95 -4.61 -1.91
CA ALA A 293 2.34 -3.26 -1.52
C ALA A 293 1.14 -2.30 -1.47
N LEU A 294 0.24 -2.38 -2.46
CA LEU A 294 -0.97 -1.56 -2.51
C LEU A 294 -1.89 -1.83 -1.30
N ILE A 295 -2.13 -3.10 -0.96
CA ILE A 295 -2.94 -3.47 0.22
C ILE A 295 -2.27 -2.96 1.51
N LEU A 296 -0.94 -3.06 1.63
CA LEU A 296 -0.20 -2.54 2.78
C LEU A 296 -0.32 -1.01 2.90
N ASP A 297 -0.35 -0.29 1.79
CA ASP A 297 -0.55 1.16 1.80
C ASP A 297 -1.97 1.53 2.25
N ILE A 298 -3.01 0.80 1.80
CA ILE A 298 -4.39 0.97 2.29
C ILE A 298 -4.45 0.73 3.81
N PHE A 299 -3.81 -0.35 4.28
CA PHE A 299 -3.80 -0.68 5.70
C PHE A 299 -3.06 0.35 6.55
N ALA A 300 -1.97 0.93 6.03
CA ALA A 300 -1.25 2.00 6.71
C ALA A 300 -2.11 3.25 6.91
N GLN A 301 -3.00 3.56 5.95
CA GLN A 301 -3.95 4.67 6.05
C GLN A 301 -5.09 4.37 7.04
N ARG A 302 -5.48 3.09 7.20
CA ARG A 302 -6.66 2.67 7.99
C ARG A 302 -6.33 2.21 9.41
N ALA A 303 -5.07 2.00 9.75
CA ALA A 303 -4.65 1.61 11.10
C ALA A 303 -4.76 2.78 12.07
N HIS A 304 -5.74 2.73 12.98
CA HIS A 304 -5.95 3.76 13.99
C HIS A 304 -5.43 3.32 15.37
N THR A 305 -5.57 2.04 15.72
CA THR A 305 -5.11 1.52 17.00
C THR A 305 -3.58 1.35 17.01
N ASN A 306 -2.98 1.42 18.20
CA ASN A 306 -1.54 1.16 18.36
C ASN A 306 -1.15 -0.25 17.91
N GLU A 307 -2.03 -1.23 18.13
CA GLU A 307 -1.80 -2.60 17.72
C GLU A 307 -1.87 -2.74 16.19
N GLY A 308 -2.94 -2.20 15.55
CA GLY A 308 -3.06 -2.18 14.10
C GLY A 308 -1.85 -1.51 13.43
N LYS A 309 -1.38 -0.38 13.95
CA LYS A 309 -0.17 0.29 13.46
C LYS A 309 1.09 -0.58 13.55
N LEU A 310 1.28 -1.27 14.68
CA LEU A 310 2.42 -2.19 14.85
C LEU A 310 2.34 -3.39 13.91
N GLN A 311 1.14 -3.94 13.68
CA GLN A 311 0.94 -5.05 12.75
C GLN A 311 1.21 -4.65 11.30
N VAL A 312 0.70 -3.48 10.87
CA VAL A 312 0.96 -2.94 9.53
C VAL A 312 2.45 -2.62 9.36
N GLU A 313 3.10 -1.99 10.34
CA GLU A 313 4.53 -1.72 10.30
C GLU A 313 5.34 -3.01 10.19
N LEU A 314 4.96 -4.05 10.94
CA LEU A 314 5.60 -5.37 10.85
C LEU A 314 5.52 -5.95 9.45
N ALA A 315 4.32 -5.94 8.84
CA ALA A 315 4.09 -6.45 7.50
C ALA A 315 4.88 -5.65 6.44
N GLN A 316 4.87 -4.31 6.53
CA GLN A 316 5.64 -3.44 5.64
C GLN A 316 7.15 -3.69 5.74
N LEU A 317 7.69 -3.86 6.94
CA LEU A 317 9.10 -4.16 7.15
C LEU A 317 9.47 -5.55 6.61
N GLN A 318 8.62 -6.55 6.79
CA GLN A 318 8.82 -7.89 6.25
C GLN A 318 8.77 -7.92 4.72
N TYR A 319 7.84 -7.16 4.11
CA TYR A 319 7.75 -6.99 2.66
C TYR A 319 8.96 -6.24 2.10
N THR A 320 9.43 -5.21 2.78
CA THR A 320 10.52 -4.33 2.30
C THR A 320 11.90 -4.96 2.49
N LEU A 321 12.11 -5.75 3.55
CA LEU A 321 13.41 -6.34 3.89
C LEU A 321 14.09 -7.11 2.73
N PRO A 322 13.42 -8.02 1.98
CA PRO A 322 14.01 -8.66 0.81
C PRO A 322 14.25 -7.71 -0.35
N ARG A 323 13.47 -6.62 -0.48
CA ARG A 323 13.54 -5.62 -1.56
C ARG A 323 14.70 -4.65 -1.41
N ILE A 324 15.19 -4.41 -0.20
CA ILE A 324 16.40 -3.63 0.07
C ILE A 324 17.67 -4.36 -0.39
N MET A 325 17.66 -5.70 -0.45
CA MET A 325 18.82 -6.50 -0.87
C MET A 325 19.31 -6.20 -2.29
N GLY A 326 18.46 -5.69 -3.15
CA GLY A 326 18.81 -5.44 -4.55
C GLY A 326 19.55 -4.14 -4.84
N LYS A 327 19.43 -3.14 -3.98
CA LYS A 327 20.16 -1.86 -4.16
C LYS A 327 21.65 -1.95 -3.82
N GLY A 328 22.08 -2.97 -3.07
CA GLY A 328 23.43 -3.13 -2.57
C GLY A 328 24.42 -3.76 -3.53
N LEU A 329 23.98 -4.56 -4.48
CA LEU A 329 24.87 -5.12 -5.49
C LEU A 329 25.37 -4.08 -6.50
N ALA A 330 24.61 -3.03 -6.75
CA ALA A 330 25.04 -1.89 -7.56
C ALA A 330 26.03 -0.99 -6.81
N LEU A 331 25.80 -0.77 -5.50
CA LEU A 331 26.68 0.04 -4.63
C LEU A 331 27.94 -0.73 -4.16
N SER A 332 27.88 -2.05 -3.98
CA SER A 332 29.05 -2.86 -3.56
C SER A 332 30.02 -3.16 -4.71
N ARG A 333 29.58 -3.09 -5.98
CA ARG A 333 30.48 -3.16 -7.14
C ARG A 333 31.34 -1.91 -7.30
N LEU A 334 30.95 -0.77 -6.72
CA LEU A 334 31.69 0.49 -6.72
C LEU A 334 32.80 0.56 -5.65
N GLY A 335 32.84 -0.39 -4.70
CA GLY A 335 33.86 -0.45 -3.64
C GLY A 335 34.78 -1.66 -3.64
N GLY A 336 34.75 -2.51 -4.66
CA GLY A 336 35.37 -3.83 -4.67
C GLY A 336 36.70 -3.90 -5.42
N GLY A 337 37.70 -3.07 -5.09
CA GLY A 337 39.10 -3.38 -5.40
C GLY A 337 39.60 -4.49 -4.47
N ILE A 338 40.39 -5.45 -5.01
CA ILE A 338 41.15 -6.42 -4.21
C ILE A 338 42.05 -5.63 -3.24
N GLY A 339 41.71 -5.59 -1.95
CA GLY A 339 42.51 -4.90 -0.93
C GLY A 339 41.81 -3.81 -0.12
N THR A 340 40.55 -3.42 -0.43
CA THR A 340 39.79 -2.37 0.29
C THR A 340 38.72 -2.91 1.23
N ARG A 341 38.95 -4.06 1.87
CA ARG A 341 38.12 -4.52 3.00
C ARG A 341 38.60 -3.80 4.27
N GLY A 342 38.09 -2.59 4.49
CA GLY A 342 38.16 -1.98 5.80
C GLY A 342 37.13 -2.64 6.76
N PRO A 343 37.38 -2.64 8.09
CA PRO A 343 36.46 -3.19 9.09
C PRO A 343 35.27 -2.23 9.30
N GLY A 344 34.33 -2.18 8.34
CA GLY A 344 33.11 -1.37 8.40
C GLY A 344 31.98 -2.08 7.68
N GLU A 345 30.84 -2.28 8.37
CA GLU A 345 29.60 -2.72 7.74
C GLU A 345 29.21 -1.74 6.62
N THR A 346 28.76 -2.28 5.48
CA THR A 346 28.20 -1.43 4.42
C THR A 346 26.93 -0.76 4.93
N LYS A 347 26.61 0.45 4.44
CA LYS A 347 25.38 1.17 4.80
C LYS A 347 24.13 0.28 4.72
N LEU A 348 24.10 -0.62 3.75
CA LEU A 348 23.02 -1.60 3.56
C LEU A 348 22.95 -2.67 4.66
N GLU A 349 24.09 -3.14 5.15
CA GLU A 349 24.11 -4.10 6.26
C GLU A 349 23.61 -3.45 7.55
N VAL A 350 23.98 -2.20 7.78
CA VAL A 350 23.47 -1.41 8.91
C VAL A 350 21.97 -1.21 8.80
N ASP A 351 21.45 -0.83 7.62
CA ASP A 351 20.00 -0.62 7.42
C ASP A 351 19.23 -1.93 7.58
N ARG A 352 19.76 -3.05 7.05
CA ARG A 352 19.16 -4.39 7.25
C ARG A 352 19.14 -4.82 8.71
N ARG A 353 20.21 -4.54 9.46
CA ARG A 353 20.26 -4.82 10.89
C ARG A 353 19.20 -4.02 11.62
N ARG A 354 19.13 -2.69 11.38
CA ARG A 354 18.10 -1.82 11.98
C ARG A 354 16.68 -2.31 11.72
N ILE A 355 16.39 -2.74 10.49
CA ILE A 355 15.06 -3.29 10.15
C ILE A 355 14.80 -4.59 10.89
N ARG A 356 15.77 -5.51 10.99
CA ARG A 356 15.62 -6.77 11.75
C ARG A 356 15.40 -6.50 13.24
N ASP A 357 16.16 -5.58 13.82
CA ASP A 357 16.02 -5.19 15.21
C ASP A 357 14.63 -4.56 15.45
N ARG A 358 14.15 -3.74 14.51
CA ARG A 358 12.81 -3.16 14.58
C ARG A 358 11.73 -4.24 14.47
N ILE A 359 11.87 -5.20 13.57
CA ILE A 359 10.96 -6.36 13.45
C ILE A 359 10.91 -7.15 14.76
N ALA A 360 12.08 -7.43 15.39
CA ALA A 360 12.15 -8.15 16.66
C ALA A 360 11.43 -7.37 17.77
N TYR A 361 11.68 -6.08 17.89
CA TYR A 361 11.03 -5.21 18.86
C TYR A 361 9.50 -5.17 18.69
N ILE A 362 9.02 -5.02 17.44
CA ILE A 362 7.58 -4.97 17.16
C ILE A 362 6.92 -6.31 17.54
N LYS A 363 7.55 -7.45 17.20
CA LYS A 363 7.04 -8.78 17.58
C LYS A 363 6.91 -8.92 19.11
N GLU A 364 7.86 -8.43 19.85
CA GLU A 364 7.80 -8.42 21.34
C GLU A 364 6.62 -7.56 21.84
N CYS A 365 6.43 -6.36 21.25
CA CYS A 365 5.32 -5.47 21.61
C CYS A 365 3.96 -6.13 21.33
N ILE A 366 3.78 -6.74 20.15
CA ILE A 366 2.55 -7.46 19.79
C ILE A 366 2.31 -8.63 20.76
N GLY A 367 3.37 -9.37 21.15
CA GLY A 367 3.29 -10.46 22.13
C GLY A 367 2.77 -9.98 23.50
N LYS A 368 3.20 -8.82 23.96
CA LYS A 368 2.70 -8.21 25.21
C LYS A 368 1.22 -7.85 25.13
N VAL A 369 0.78 -7.24 24.01
CA VAL A 369 -0.63 -6.91 23.77
C VAL A 369 -1.50 -8.18 23.75
N LYS A 370 -1.02 -9.24 23.09
CA LYS A 370 -1.70 -10.54 23.05
C LYS A 370 -1.92 -11.12 24.45
N SER A 371 -0.93 -11.04 25.33
CA SER A 371 -1.02 -11.51 26.72
C SER A 371 -2.09 -10.76 27.51
N VAL A 372 -2.17 -9.44 27.39
CA VAL A 372 -3.20 -8.61 28.05
C VAL A 372 -4.60 -8.96 27.52
N ARG A 373 -4.77 -9.16 26.21
CA ARG A 373 -6.04 -9.60 25.62
C ARG A 373 -6.49 -10.96 26.17
N THR A 374 -5.57 -11.91 26.31
CA THR A 374 -5.88 -13.23 26.88
C THR A 374 -6.42 -13.11 28.29
N LEU A 375 -5.88 -12.22 29.12
CA LEU A 375 -6.39 -11.96 30.48
C LEU A 375 -7.79 -11.33 30.46
N HIS A 376 -8.04 -10.34 29.59
CA HIS A 376 -9.37 -9.72 29.43
C HIS A 376 -10.41 -10.74 28.91
N ARG A 377 -10.01 -11.67 28.03
CA ARG A 377 -10.87 -12.74 27.51
C ARG A 377 -11.24 -13.75 28.60
N ALA A 378 -10.27 -14.15 29.43
CA ALA A 378 -10.54 -15.04 30.56
C ALA A 378 -11.57 -14.42 31.54
N GLY A 379 -11.58 -13.09 31.68
CA GLY A 379 -12.61 -12.36 32.41
C GLY A 379 -13.98 -12.43 31.75
N ARG A 380 -14.06 -12.28 30.42
CA ARG A 380 -15.33 -12.35 29.65
C ARG A 380 -15.90 -13.77 29.60
N ALA A 381 -15.05 -14.78 29.44
CA ALA A 381 -15.47 -16.19 29.49
C ALA A 381 -16.14 -16.55 30.81
N LYS A 382 -15.70 -15.95 31.93
CA LYS A 382 -16.37 -16.11 33.24
C LYS A 382 -17.76 -15.48 33.29
N ALA A 383 -18.03 -14.46 32.45
CA ALA A 383 -19.31 -13.75 32.39
C ALA A 383 -20.32 -14.42 31.42
N SER A 384 -19.96 -15.52 30.76
CA SER A 384 -20.81 -16.29 29.82
C SER A 384 -21.53 -15.43 28.76
N VAL A 385 -20.89 -14.35 28.29
CA VAL A 385 -21.48 -13.52 27.22
C VAL A 385 -21.05 -14.08 25.86
N PRO A 386 -22.00 -14.57 25.03
CA PRO A 386 -21.68 -15.17 23.74
C PRO A 386 -21.13 -14.11 22.76
N THR A 387 -20.26 -14.59 21.87
CA THR A 387 -19.57 -13.75 20.90
C THR A 387 -19.94 -14.12 19.48
N VAL A 388 -20.21 -13.11 18.65
CA VAL A 388 -20.58 -13.22 17.25
C VAL A 388 -19.62 -12.37 16.42
N SER A 389 -18.99 -12.94 15.39
CA SER A 389 -18.11 -12.17 14.50
C SER A 389 -18.65 -12.08 13.09
N LEU A 390 -18.59 -10.88 12.52
CA LEU A 390 -18.90 -10.62 11.12
C LEU A 390 -17.69 -10.99 10.26
N VAL A 391 -17.86 -11.90 9.33
CA VAL A 391 -16.84 -12.29 8.34
C VAL A 391 -17.43 -12.12 6.95
N GLY A 392 -16.59 -11.93 5.94
CA GLY A 392 -17.06 -11.78 4.57
C GLY A 392 -16.10 -10.94 3.74
N TYR A 393 -16.37 -10.91 2.46
CA TYR A 393 -15.54 -10.18 1.50
C TYR A 393 -15.49 -8.68 1.79
N THR A 394 -14.47 -7.99 1.28
CA THR A 394 -14.41 -6.52 1.36
C THR A 394 -15.65 -5.93 0.72
N ASN A 395 -16.18 -4.85 1.30
CA ASN A 395 -17.38 -4.16 0.82
C ASN A 395 -18.68 -5.00 0.81
N ALA A 396 -18.75 -6.15 1.49
CA ALA A 396 -19.99 -6.93 1.61
C ALA A 396 -21.05 -6.26 2.52
N GLY A 397 -20.68 -5.20 3.24
CA GLY A 397 -21.56 -4.44 4.11
C GLY A 397 -21.51 -4.84 5.58
N LYS A 398 -20.40 -5.44 6.05
CA LYS A 398 -20.20 -5.86 7.45
C LYS A 398 -20.31 -4.70 8.44
N SER A 399 -19.58 -3.62 8.23
CA SER A 399 -19.59 -2.43 9.11
C SER A 399 -20.94 -1.71 9.08
N THR A 400 -21.61 -1.69 7.92
CA THR A 400 -22.99 -1.19 7.81
C THR A 400 -23.94 -2.05 8.62
N LEU A 401 -23.81 -3.37 8.57
CA LEU A 401 -24.63 -4.29 9.34
C LEU A 401 -24.40 -4.12 10.85
N LEU A 402 -23.14 -4.01 11.29
CA LEU A 402 -22.82 -3.73 12.69
C LEU A 402 -23.50 -2.44 13.16
N ASN A 403 -23.37 -1.33 12.43
CA ASN A 403 -23.98 -0.05 12.77
C ASN A 403 -25.50 -0.15 12.87
N THR A 404 -26.11 -0.83 11.90
CA THR A 404 -27.57 -0.94 11.85
C THR A 404 -28.13 -1.79 12.98
N LEU A 405 -27.46 -2.88 13.36
CA LEU A 405 -27.87 -3.77 14.45
C LEU A 405 -27.64 -3.16 15.83
N THR A 406 -26.62 -2.33 16.00
CA THR A 406 -26.24 -1.78 17.31
C THR A 406 -26.59 -0.30 17.47
N ASN A 407 -27.28 0.31 16.49
CA ASN A 407 -27.62 1.74 16.44
C ASN A 407 -26.39 2.64 16.71
N SER A 408 -25.23 2.27 16.17
CA SER A 408 -23.98 3.00 16.32
C SER A 408 -23.58 3.69 15.01
N ASP A 409 -22.85 4.83 15.12
CA ASP A 409 -22.34 5.60 13.99
C ASP A 409 -20.85 5.34 13.78
N ILE A 410 -20.50 4.11 13.41
CA ILE A 410 -19.12 3.81 13.01
C ILE A 410 -18.96 4.16 11.54
N TYR A 411 -17.77 4.67 11.20
CA TYR A 411 -17.41 5.01 9.84
C TYR A 411 -17.58 3.81 8.90
N ALA A 412 -18.59 3.84 8.05
CA ALA A 412 -18.85 2.85 7.02
C ALA A 412 -18.84 3.54 5.67
N GLN A 413 -17.86 3.21 4.83
CA GLN A 413 -17.74 3.72 3.45
C GLN A 413 -17.88 2.58 2.45
N ASP A 414 -18.31 2.94 1.23
CA ASP A 414 -18.35 2.04 0.07
C ASP A 414 -16.92 1.91 -0.55
N GLN A 415 -15.97 1.51 0.29
CA GLN A 415 -14.55 1.32 -0.04
C GLN A 415 -14.05 -0.03 0.47
N LEU A 416 -13.07 -0.60 -0.24
CA LEU A 416 -12.42 -1.84 0.18
C LEU A 416 -11.64 -1.59 1.49
N PHE A 417 -11.62 -2.57 2.40
CA PHE A 417 -10.91 -2.48 3.68
C PHE A 417 -11.29 -1.25 4.55
N ALA A 418 -12.57 -0.87 4.55
CA ALA A 418 -13.04 0.24 5.39
C ALA A 418 -12.76 0.01 6.89
N THR A 419 -12.76 -1.25 7.35
CA THR A 419 -12.44 -1.66 8.72
C THR A 419 -11.15 -2.47 8.73
N LEU A 420 -10.14 -2.00 9.46
CA LEU A 420 -8.89 -2.73 9.73
C LEU A 420 -8.81 -3.17 11.20
N ASP A 421 -9.10 -2.28 12.12
CA ASP A 421 -9.14 -2.58 13.55
C ASP A 421 -10.48 -3.20 13.92
N PRO A 422 -10.53 -4.33 14.65
CA PRO A 422 -11.78 -4.95 15.05
C PRO A 422 -12.60 -4.01 15.91
N THR A 423 -13.87 -3.85 15.56
CA THR A 423 -14.79 -3.03 16.34
C THR A 423 -15.82 -3.92 16.99
N THR A 424 -15.88 -3.86 18.32
CA THR A 424 -16.75 -4.69 19.15
C THR A 424 -17.88 -3.86 19.74
N ARG A 425 -19.11 -4.37 19.67
CA ARG A 425 -20.33 -3.74 20.20
C ARG A 425 -21.22 -4.76 20.89
N GLN A 426 -22.00 -4.28 21.85
CA GLN A 426 -23.02 -5.07 22.49
C GLN A 426 -24.25 -5.18 21.58
N LEU A 427 -24.81 -6.38 21.47
CA LEU A 427 -26.00 -6.70 20.69
C LEU A 427 -27.07 -7.26 21.61
N ASP A 428 -28.23 -6.63 21.64
CA ASP A 428 -29.39 -7.12 22.36
C ASP A 428 -30.23 -8.05 21.47
N LEU A 429 -30.45 -9.28 21.93
CA LEU A 429 -31.21 -10.30 21.21
C LEU A 429 -32.66 -10.32 21.63
N PRO A 430 -33.62 -10.81 20.78
CA PRO A 430 -35.04 -10.82 21.08
C PRO A 430 -35.43 -11.57 22.36
N ASN A 431 -34.59 -12.55 22.76
CA ASN A 431 -34.74 -13.33 23.98
C ASN A 431 -34.21 -12.64 25.25
N LYS A 432 -33.92 -11.33 25.19
CA LYS A 432 -33.28 -10.50 26.24
C LYS A 432 -31.86 -10.95 26.61
N GLN A 433 -31.28 -11.88 25.87
CA GLN A 433 -29.84 -12.23 26.01
C GLN A 433 -29.00 -11.16 25.34
N GLN A 434 -27.85 -10.87 25.93
CA GLN A 434 -26.84 -9.98 25.36
C GLN A 434 -25.77 -10.82 24.69
N ALA A 435 -25.32 -10.38 23.52
CA ALA A 435 -24.20 -10.93 22.80
C ALA A 435 -23.19 -9.83 22.46
N ILE A 436 -21.96 -10.20 22.17
CA ILE A 436 -20.94 -9.30 21.67
C ILE A 436 -20.82 -9.50 20.18
N LEU A 437 -21.06 -8.45 19.39
CA LEU A 437 -20.89 -8.44 17.94
C LEU A 437 -19.60 -7.73 17.57
N THR A 438 -18.74 -8.41 16.80
CA THR A 438 -17.43 -7.89 16.37
C THR A 438 -17.37 -7.80 14.86
N ASP A 439 -17.07 -6.60 14.32
CA ASP A 439 -16.70 -6.41 12.92
C ASP A 439 -15.23 -6.75 12.71
N THR A 440 -14.94 -7.45 11.64
CA THR A 440 -13.58 -7.90 11.31
C THR A 440 -13.11 -7.34 9.97
N VAL A 441 -11.82 -7.47 9.70
CA VAL A 441 -11.22 -7.09 8.41
C VAL A 441 -11.91 -7.86 7.27
N GLY A 442 -12.22 -7.15 6.19
CA GLY A 442 -12.77 -7.80 4.99
C GLY A 442 -11.73 -8.68 4.30
N PHE A 443 -12.18 -9.83 3.83
CA PHE A 443 -11.34 -10.70 3.00
C PHE A 443 -11.32 -10.24 1.55
N ILE A 444 -10.28 -10.62 0.83
CA ILE A 444 -10.09 -10.34 -0.59
C ILE A 444 -9.49 -11.58 -1.25
N GLN A 445 -9.67 -11.71 -2.56
CA GLN A 445 -9.04 -12.80 -3.29
C GLN A 445 -7.51 -12.64 -3.28
N ARG A 446 -6.78 -13.75 -3.18
CA ARG A 446 -5.32 -13.80 -3.11
C ARG A 446 -4.73 -12.90 -2.01
N LEU A 447 -5.30 -13.01 -0.79
CA LEU A 447 -4.74 -12.30 0.37
C LEU A 447 -3.30 -12.80 0.60
N PRO A 448 -2.27 -11.93 0.58
CA PRO A 448 -0.89 -12.36 0.78
C PRO A 448 -0.69 -13.03 2.14
N HIS A 449 -0.02 -14.19 2.17
CA HIS A 449 0.23 -14.94 3.42
C HIS A 449 0.94 -14.12 4.51
N GLN A 450 1.79 -13.17 4.09
CA GLN A 450 2.46 -12.25 5.02
C GLN A 450 1.47 -11.35 5.76
N LEU A 451 0.37 -10.96 5.09
CA LEU A 451 -0.70 -10.18 5.70
C LEU A 451 -1.57 -11.02 6.62
N VAL A 452 -1.91 -12.25 6.25
CA VAL A 452 -2.62 -13.19 7.12
C VAL A 452 -1.87 -13.38 8.44
N ALA A 453 -0.55 -13.60 8.39
CA ALA A 453 0.30 -13.72 9.56
C ALA A 453 0.36 -12.44 10.42
N ALA A 454 0.40 -11.26 9.78
CA ALA A 454 0.41 -9.99 10.47
C ALA A 454 -0.93 -9.69 11.17
N PHE A 455 -2.05 -10.09 10.55
CA PHE A 455 -3.41 -9.89 11.09
C PHE A 455 -3.94 -11.08 11.89
N GLN A 456 -3.12 -12.09 12.14
CA GLN A 456 -3.52 -13.28 12.90
C GLN A 456 -4.20 -12.91 14.23
N SER A 457 -3.73 -11.86 14.92
CA SER A 457 -4.34 -11.42 16.18
C SER A 457 -5.73 -10.79 16.01
N THR A 458 -5.99 -10.13 14.88
CA THR A 458 -7.31 -9.60 14.52
C THR A 458 -8.25 -10.72 14.10
N LEU A 459 -7.72 -11.71 13.38
CA LEU A 459 -8.45 -12.90 12.95
C LEU A 459 -8.65 -13.92 14.10
N GLU A 460 -7.90 -13.82 15.20
CA GLU A 460 -8.15 -14.61 16.42
C GLU A 460 -9.57 -14.40 16.99
N GLU A 461 -10.17 -13.21 16.80
CA GLU A 461 -11.57 -12.97 17.22
C GLU A 461 -12.54 -13.85 16.41
N VAL A 462 -12.26 -14.12 15.15
CA VAL A 462 -13.04 -15.03 14.30
C VAL A 462 -12.95 -16.46 14.82
N VAL A 463 -11.73 -16.94 15.11
CA VAL A 463 -11.49 -18.30 15.60
C VAL A 463 -12.15 -18.54 16.97
N GLN A 464 -12.27 -17.49 17.78
CA GLN A 464 -12.78 -17.62 19.16
C GLN A 464 -14.28 -17.34 19.29
N SER A 465 -14.92 -16.80 18.26
CA SER A 465 -16.36 -16.52 18.28
C SER A 465 -17.18 -17.79 18.36
N ASP A 466 -18.35 -17.69 19.00
CA ASP A 466 -19.31 -18.77 19.11
C ASP A 466 -20.07 -19.00 17.82
N VAL A 467 -20.39 -17.90 17.11
CA VAL A 467 -21.10 -17.89 15.84
C VAL A 467 -20.40 -16.94 14.88
N LEU A 468 -20.30 -17.31 13.62
CA LEU A 468 -19.81 -16.47 12.53
C LEU A 468 -20.98 -16.05 11.64
N LEU A 469 -21.09 -14.76 11.34
CA LEU A 469 -22.02 -14.23 10.34
C LEU A 469 -21.24 -14.00 9.05
N HIS A 470 -21.39 -14.89 8.09
CA HIS A 470 -20.77 -14.75 6.78
C HIS A 470 -21.61 -13.83 5.90
N VAL A 471 -21.22 -12.56 5.81
CA VAL A 471 -21.93 -11.53 5.03
C VAL A 471 -21.49 -11.57 3.57
N ILE A 472 -22.44 -11.78 2.67
CA ILE A 472 -22.22 -11.91 1.22
C ILE A 472 -23.03 -10.83 0.50
N ASP A 473 -22.38 -10.09 -0.40
CA ASP A 473 -23.03 -9.14 -1.30
C ASP A 473 -23.63 -9.88 -2.51
N VAL A 474 -24.92 -10.15 -2.48
CA VAL A 474 -25.60 -10.88 -3.57
C VAL A 474 -25.86 -10.05 -4.81
N SER A 475 -25.62 -8.75 -4.76
CA SER A 475 -25.70 -7.87 -5.94
C SER A 475 -24.48 -7.97 -6.86
N HIS A 476 -23.39 -8.61 -6.40
CA HIS A 476 -22.18 -8.82 -7.17
C HIS A 476 -22.30 -10.11 -8.01
N GLU A 477 -21.92 -10.05 -9.28
CA GLU A 477 -22.02 -11.21 -10.18
C GLU A 477 -21.20 -12.41 -9.70
N LEU A 478 -20.04 -12.16 -9.08
CA LEU A 478 -19.11 -13.18 -8.57
C LEU A 478 -19.32 -13.45 -7.06
N TYR A 479 -20.53 -13.28 -6.51
CA TYR A 479 -20.78 -13.47 -5.08
C TYR A 479 -20.43 -14.88 -4.57
N LYS A 480 -20.58 -15.90 -5.43
CA LYS A 480 -20.24 -17.29 -5.07
C LYS A 480 -18.75 -17.52 -4.95
N GLU A 481 -17.99 -16.96 -5.87
CA GLU A 481 -16.53 -17.02 -5.91
C GLU A 481 -15.94 -16.24 -4.74
N GLN A 482 -16.51 -15.08 -4.40
CA GLN A 482 -16.14 -14.31 -3.21
C GLN A 482 -16.44 -15.11 -1.94
N ALA A 483 -17.62 -15.76 -1.86
CA ALA A 483 -17.95 -16.62 -0.73
C ALA A 483 -16.97 -17.79 -0.59
N ALA A 484 -16.62 -18.44 -1.69
CA ALA A 484 -15.65 -19.54 -1.70
C ALA A 484 -14.26 -19.08 -1.20
N ALA A 485 -13.80 -17.90 -1.59
CA ALA A 485 -12.54 -17.32 -1.11
C ALA A 485 -12.56 -17.07 0.41
N VAL A 486 -13.69 -16.62 0.96
CA VAL A 486 -13.87 -16.45 2.41
C VAL A 486 -13.79 -17.79 3.14
N TYR A 487 -14.49 -18.83 2.64
CA TYR A 487 -14.42 -20.17 3.24
C TYR A 487 -13.02 -20.76 3.22
N GLN A 488 -12.24 -20.52 2.14
CA GLN A 488 -10.84 -20.96 2.08
C GLN A 488 -10.02 -20.31 3.21
N VAL A 489 -10.15 -19.00 3.41
CA VAL A 489 -9.43 -18.31 4.50
C VAL A 489 -9.89 -18.80 5.87
N LEU A 490 -11.19 -19.05 6.07
CA LEU A 490 -11.71 -19.62 7.34
C LEU A 490 -11.14 -21.03 7.62
N ASP A 491 -10.95 -21.85 6.59
CA ASP A 491 -10.30 -23.16 6.70
C ASP A 491 -8.82 -23.03 7.09
N GLU A 492 -8.07 -22.11 6.45
CA GLU A 492 -6.68 -21.81 6.81
C GLU A 492 -6.51 -21.29 8.25
N LEU A 493 -7.52 -20.61 8.78
CA LEU A 493 -7.55 -20.11 10.16
C LEU A 493 -8.00 -21.18 11.19
N GLY A 494 -8.45 -22.37 10.73
CA GLY A 494 -9.00 -23.41 11.60
C GLY A 494 -10.37 -23.08 12.16
N ALA A 495 -11.17 -22.27 11.46
CA ALA A 495 -12.50 -21.86 11.85
C ALA A 495 -13.62 -22.62 11.09
N LYS A 496 -13.29 -23.69 10.35
CA LYS A 496 -14.21 -24.45 9.51
C LYS A 496 -15.35 -25.12 10.28
N ASP A 497 -15.06 -25.60 11.51
CA ASP A 497 -16.03 -26.33 12.34
C ASP A 497 -16.93 -25.41 13.17
N LYS A 498 -16.84 -24.09 12.96
CA LYS A 498 -17.70 -23.11 13.65
C LYS A 498 -19.09 -23.08 13.07
N THR A 499 -20.06 -22.71 13.90
CA THR A 499 -21.41 -22.41 13.44
C THR A 499 -21.38 -21.15 12.56
N ILE A 500 -21.70 -21.31 11.28
CA ILE A 500 -21.72 -20.20 10.31
C ILE A 500 -23.17 -19.92 9.91
N ILE A 501 -23.60 -18.68 10.05
CA ILE A 501 -24.86 -18.18 9.49
C ILE A 501 -24.52 -17.39 8.23
N THR A 502 -25.08 -17.79 7.10
CA THR A 502 -24.90 -17.11 5.82
C THR A 502 -25.87 -15.94 5.69
N VAL A 503 -25.35 -14.73 5.60
CA VAL A 503 -26.14 -13.50 5.52
C VAL A 503 -26.03 -12.91 4.13
N TYR A 504 -27.02 -13.12 3.30
CA TYR A 504 -27.13 -12.58 1.96
C TYR A 504 -27.61 -11.13 2.02
N ASN A 505 -26.66 -10.19 1.89
CA ASN A 505 -26.90 -8.75 2.03
C ASN A 505 -27.07 -8.06 0.68
N LYS A 506 -27.56 -6.83 0.71
CA LYS A 506 -27.81 -5.93 -0.44
C LYS A 506 -28.88 -6.44 -1.41
N ILE A 507 -29.88 -7.16 -0.90
CA ILE A 507 -31.02 -7.63 -1.73
C ILE A 507 -31.82 -6.48 -2.34
N ASP A 508 -31.73 -5.28 -1.77
CA ASP A 508 -32.32 -4.06 -2.32
C ASP A 508 -31.76 -3.65 -3.70
N LYS A 509 -30.60 -4.17 -4.08
CA LYS A 509 -29.99 -3.96 -5.40
C LYS A 509 -30.37 -5.04 -6.42
N LEU A 510 -31.03 -6.11 -6.01
CA LEU A 510 -31.46 -7.18 -6.92
C LEU A 510 -32.67 -6.75 -7.77
N PRO A 511 -32.74 -7.20 -9.04
CA PRO A 511 -33.93 -7.01 -9.84
C PRO A 511 -35.14 -7.67 -9.16
N PRO A 512 -36.31 -7.02 -9.11
CA PRO A 512 -37.52 -7.54 -8.42
C PRO A 512 -37.94 -8.94 -8.87
N ASP A 513 -37.72 -9.26 -10.14
CA ASP A 513 -38.17 -10.53 -10.76
C ASP A 513 -37.08 -11.63 -10.76
N SER A 514 -35.97 -11.43 -10.09
CA SER A 514 -34.85 -12.39 -10.11
C SER A 514 -35.13 -13.73 -9.44
N GLY A 515 -36.07 -13.76 -8.46
CA GLY A 515 -36.35 -14.95 -7.65
C GLY A 515 -35.14 -15.47 -6.85
N LEU A 516 -34.01 -14.75 -6.88
CA LEU A 516 -32.76 -15.16 -6.25
C LEU A 516 -32.89 -15.15 -4.72
N ALA A 517 -33.45 -14.10 -4.15
CA ALA A 517 -33.64 -13.99 -2.70
C ALA A 517 -34.49 -15.13 -2.14
N GLU A 518 -35.56 -15.53 -2.85
CA GLU A 518 -36.41 -16.66 -2.44
C GLU A 518 -35.70 -18.01 -2.50
N ARG A 519 -34.78 -18.18 -3.43
CA ARG A 519 -33.96 -19.39 -3.53
C ARG A 519 -32.93 -19.45 -2.41
N LEU A 520 -32.22 -18.35 -2.16
CA LEU A 520 -31.18 -18.27 -1.15
C LEU A 520 -31.72 -18.38 0.28
N SER A 521 -32.93 -17.88 0.53
CA SER A 521 -33.60 -18.00 1.86
C SER A 521 -34.03 -19.42 2.23
N LYS A 522 -33.95 -20.38 1.29
CA LYS A 522 -34.25 -21.81 1.55
C LYS A 522 -33.02 -22.61 1.96
N GLU A 523 -31.83 -22.03 1.87
CA GLU A 523 -30.61 -22.67 2.32
C GLU A 523 -30.56 -22.75 3.84
N GLU A 524 -30.04 -23.82 4.39
CA GLU A 524 -29.93 -24.02 5.83
C GLU A 524 -29.00 -22.96 6.46
N ASN A 525 -29.36 -22.44 7.64
CA ASN A 525 -28.65 -21.38 8.33
C ASN A 525 -28.35 -20.14 7.47
N SER A 526 -29.30 -19.77 6.62
CA SER A 526 -29.16 -18.61 5.76
C SER A 526 -30.29 -17.61 5.91
N ILE A 527 -30.01 -16.35 5.62
CA ILE A 527 -30.99 -15.27 5.64
C ILE A 527 -30.65 -14.19 4.62
N CYS A 528 -31.70 -13.66 3.97
CA CYS A 528 -31.59 -12.55 3.04
C CYS A 528 -31.98 -11.24 3.73
N ILE A 529 -31.11 -10.23 3.64
CA ILE A 529 -31.27 -8.93 4.30
C ILE A 529 -30.91 -7.75 3.39
N SER A 530 -31.35 -6.57 3.77
CA SER A 530 -30.73 -5.31 3.36
C SER A 530 -30.30 -4.54 4.61
N ALA A 531 -28.99 -4.50 4.88
CA ALA A 531 -28.47 -3.75 6.01
C ALA A 531 -28.76 -2.25 5.87
N LYS A 532 -28.61 -1.69 4.65
CA LYS A 532 -28.89 -0.28 4.36
C LYS A 532 -30.39 0.03 4.41
N GLY A 533 -31.22 -0.85 3.86
CA GLY A 533 -32.67 -0.72 3.84
C GLY A 533 -33.36 -1.16 5.13
N ARG A 534 -32.63 -1.64 6.14
CA ARG A 534 -33.12 -2.19 7.40
C ARG A 534 -34.18 -3.29 7.20
N TYR A 535 -34.01 -4.09 6.15
CA TYR A 535 -34.96 -5.18 5.83
C TYR A 535 -34.51 -6.49 6.48
N ASN A 536 -35.48 -7.19 7.11
CA ASN A 536 -35.35 -8.53 7.71
C ASN A 536 -34.26 -8.67 8.79
N LEU A 537 -33.96 -7.58 9.52
CA LEU A 537 -32.96 -7.59 10.60
C LEU A 537 -33.46 -8.33 11.84
N ASP A 538 -34.76 -8.25 12.14
CA ASP A 538 -35.39 -8.98 13.25
C ASP A 538 -35.30 -10.50 13.03
N GLY A 539 -35.48 -10.96 11.77
CA GLY A 539 -35.24 -12.34 11.38
C GLY A 539 -33.78 -12.79 11.61
N LEU A 540 -32.80 -11.93 11.28
CA LEU A 540 -31.38 -12.20 11.55
C LEU A 540 -31.11 -12.30 13.06
N LEU A 541 -31.64 -11.39 13.87
CA LEU A 541 -31.52 -11.45 15.33
C LEU A 541 -32.12 -12.71 15.93
N ALA A 542 -33.26 -13.15 15.42
CA ALA A 542 -33.91 -14.39 15.84
C ALA A 542 -33.05 -15.62 15.49
N LEU A 543 -32.50 -15.67 14.27
CA LEU A 543 -31.64 -16.76 13.81
C LEU A 543 -30.33 -16.82 14.61
N ILE A 544 -29.70 -15.67 14.95
CA ILE A 544 -28.55 -15.60 15.84
C ILE A 544 -28.92 -16.17 17.22
N ALA A 545 -30.05 -15.72 17.80
CA ALA A 545 -30.48 -16.18 19.11
C ALA A 545 -30.75 -17.70 19.14
N GLU A 546 -31.28 -18.28 18.07
CA GLU A 546 -31.51 -19.71 17.94
C GLU A 546 -30.18 -20.51 17.91
N ASN A 547 -29.23 -20.08 17.10
CA ASN A 547 -27.93 -20.74 17.01
C ASN A 547 -27.09 -20.61 18.29
N LEU A 548 -27.26 -19.55 19.05
CA LEU A 548 -26.61 -19.40 20.36
C LEU A 548 -27.30 -20.27 21.43
N LYS A 549 -28.61 -20.50 21.34
CA LYS A 549 -29.32 -21.42 22.23
C LYS A 549 -28.90 -22.87 22.10
N LEU A 550 -28.52 -23.30 20.91
CA LEU A 550 -28.07 -24.66 20.65
C LEU A 550 -26.77 -25.06 21.43
N LYS A 551 -26.05 -24.09 21.95
CA LYS A 551 -24.87 -24.33 22.81
C LYS A 551 -25.19 -24.31 24.30
N ALA A 552 -26.29 -23.70 24.71
CA ALA A 552 -26.73 -23.62 26.11
C ALA A 552 -27.67 -24.79 26.43
N VAL A 553 -27.32 -25.57 27.43
CA VAL A 553 -28.09 -26.69 27.93
C VAL A 553 -28.81 -26.26 29.19
N GLU A 554 -30.09 -26.66 29.33
CA GLU A 554 -30.87 -26.49 30.57
C GLU A 554 -30.74 -27.76 31.39
N GLU A 555 -30.12 -27.65 32.57
CA GLU A 555 -29.94 -28.74 33.49
C GLU A 555 -30.42 -28.38 34.89
N SER A 556 -30.87 -29.40 35.61
CA SER A 556 -31.30 -29.26 37.01
C SER A 556 -30.19 -29.74 37.96
N PHE A 557 -29.84 -28.89 38.92
CA PHE A 557 -28.80 -29.13 39.88
C PHE A 557 -29.38 -29.15 41.31
N LEU A 558 -29.21 -30.24 42.06
CA LEU A 558 -29.54 -30.32 43.46
C LEU A 558 -28.29 -30.05 44.31
N VAL A 559 -28.19 -28.88 44.90
CA VAL A 559 -27.08 -28.45 45.72
C VAL A 559 -27.37 -28.67 47.19
N PRO A 560 -26.69 -29.55 47.90
CA PRO A 560 -26.87 -29.76 49.32
C PRO A 560 -26.60 -28.47 50.13
N TYR A 561 -27.33 -28.27 51.22
CA TYR A 561 -27.14 -27.12 52.13
C TYR A 561 -25.76 -27.03 52.73
N SER A 562 -25.02 -28.15 52.76
CA SER A 562 -23.59 -28.20 53.20
C SER A 562 -22.63 -27.49 52.26
N ASP A 563 -23.01 -27.26 51.00
CA ASP A 563 -22.15 -26.57 49.99
C ASP A 563 -22.93 -25.40 49.35
N SER A 564 -23.51 -24.54 50.20
CA SER A 564 -24.28 -23.36 49.73
C SER A 564 -23.48 -22.43 48.82
N ALA A 565 -22.14 -22.44 48.91
CA ALA A 565 -21.27 -21.71 48.01
C ALA A 565 -21.40 -22.15 46.54
N ALA A 566 -21.80 -23.41 46.28
CA ALA A 566 -22.06 -23.88 44.92
C ALA A 566 -23.29 -23.25 44.28
N VAL A 567 -24.29 -22.85 45.08
CA VAL A 567 -25.44 -22.07 44.60
C VAL A 567 -24.98 -20.74 43.98
N GLY A 568 -24.12 -20.00 44.69
CA GLY A 568 -23.52 -18.75 44.17
C GLY A 568 -22.74 -18.98 42.89
N ARG A 569 -21.93 -20.05 42.84
CA ARG A 569 -21.15 -20.39 41.62
C ARG A 569 -22.07 -20.76 40.43
N LEU A 570 -23.22 -21.41 40.66
CA LEU A 570 -24.18 -21.71 39.61
C LEU A 570 -24.90 -20.45 39.12
N HIS A 571 -25.17 -19.47 40.01
CA HIS A 571 -25.69 -18.15 39.63
C HIS A 571 -24.66 -17.35 38.80
N ASP A 572 -23.37 -17.47 39.14
CA ASP A 572 -22.27 -16.81 38.40
C ASP A 572 -21.98 -17.50 37.05
N ALA A 573 -22.21 -18.81 36.94
CA ALA A 573 -21.91 -19.62 35.76
C ALA A 573 -23.00 -19.62 34.71
N GLY A 574 -24.28 -19.37 35.09
CA GLY A 574 -25.41 -19.44 34.16
C GLY A 574 -26.61 -18.64 34.57
N THR A 575 -27.68 -18.73 33.76
CA THR A 575 -28.96 -18.08 34.06
C THR A 575 -29.85 -19.04 34.84
N VAL A 576 -30.14 -18.75 36.10
CA VAL A 576 -31.09 -19.53 36.90
C VAL A 576 -32.51 -19.25 36.44
N LEU A 577 -33.19 -20.28 35.96
CA LEU A 577 -34.56 -20.24 35.45
C LEU A 577 -35.55 -20.44 36.58
N GLU A 578 -35.26 -21.42 37.47
CA GLU A 578 -36.12 -21.78 38.60
C GLU A 578 -35.24 -22.14 39.80
N GLN A 579 -35.70 -21.83 40.99
CA GLN A 579 -35.05 -22.19 42.26
C GLN A 579 -36.09 -22.63 43.27
N GLU A 580 -35.92 -23.83 43.79
CA GLU A 580 -36.78 -24.42 44.82
C GLU A 580 -35.94 -24.91 46.00
N TYR A 581 -36.50 -24.81 47.20
CA TYR A 581 -35.85 -25.32 48.41
C TYR A 581 -36.49 -26.63 48.82
N LEU A 582 -35.73 -27.70 48.68
CA LEU A 582 -36.15 -29.05 49.03
C LEU A 582 -35.54 -29.48 50.40
N ALA A 583 -36.04 -30.57 51.00
CA ALA A 583 -35.47 -31.08 52.26
C ALA A 583 -33.98 -31.47 52.17
N GLU A 584 -33.51 -31.86 50.99
CA GLU A 584 -32.17 -32.36 50.76
C GLU A 584 -31.20 -31.25 50.27
N GLY A 585 -31.68 -30.08 49.86
CA GLY A 585 -30.87 -29.01 49.34
C GLY A 585 -31.67 -28.00 48.47
N THR A 586 -30.97 -27.12 47.79
CA THR A 586 -31.56 -26.19 46.84
C THR A 586 -31.53 -26.79 45.43
N LEU A 587 -32.69 -26.98 44.83
CA LEU A 587 -32.84 -27.38 43.42
C LEU A 587 -32.81 -26.12 42.56
N LEU A 588 -31.90 -26.10 41.61
CA LEU A 588 -31.69 -25.00 40.67
C LEU A 588 -31.84 -25.54 39.24
N ARG A 589 -32.76 -24.98 38.47
CA ARG A 589 -32.79 -25.18 37.02
C ARG A 589 -32.05 -24.05 36.37
N VAL A 590 -30.90 -24.38 35.77
CA VAL A 590 -29.95 -23.40 35.26
C VAL A 590 -29.65 -23.67 33.79
N ARG A 591 -29.64 -22.61 33.00
CA ARG A 591 -29.20 -22.64 31.62
C ARG A 591 -27.70 -22.31 31.60
N LEU A 592 -26.88 -23.28 31.18
CA LEU A 592 -25.40 -23.24 31.18
C LEU A 592 -24.86 -23.68 29.82
N ASP A 593 -23.63 -23.27 29.50
CA ASP A 593 -22.92 -23.89 28.40
C ASP A 593 -22.61 -25.36 28.69
N ALA A 594 -22.65 -26.21 27.66
CA ALA A 594 -22.43 -27.65 27.79
C ALA A 594 -21.08 -27.98 28.46
N GLU A 595 -20.05 -27.16 28.26
CA GLU A 595 -18.74 -27.31 28.93
C GLU A 595 -18.80 -26.99 30.44
N GLN A 596 -19.66 -26.08 30.84
CA GLN A 596 -19.83 -25.69 32.25
C GLN A 596 -20.63 -26.76 33.03
N VAL A 597 -21.53 -27.46 32.37
CA VAL A 597 -22.30 -28.57 33.01
C VAL A 597 -21.34 -29.61 33.63
N GLN A 598 -20.21 -29.91 32.97
CA GLN A 598 -19.22 -30.83 33.50
C GLN A 598 -18.58 -30.39 34.81
N GLN A 599 -18.42 -29.07 35.03
CA GLN A 599 -17.85 -28.53 36.28
C GLN A 599 -18.80 -28.76 37.47
N PHE A 600 -20.11 -28.83 37.20
CA PHE A 600 -21.15 -29.03 38.20
C PHE A 600 -21.77 -30.42 38.15
N ALA A 601 -21.15 -31.37 37.43
CA ALA A 601 -21.66 -32.73 37.22
C ALA A 601 -22.03 -33.46 38.53
N LYS A 602 -21.34 -33.16 39.63
CA LYS A 602 -21.59 -33.76 40.94
C LYS A 602 -22.93 -33.34 41.58
N TYR A 603 -23.53 -32.26 41.09
CA TYR A 603 -24.82 -31.75 41.57
C TYR A 603 -25.97 -31.97 40.58
N LEU A 604 -25.72 -32.60 39.41
CA LEU A 604 -26.75 -32.95 38.47
C LEU A 604 -27.84 -33.78 39.18
N ALA A 605 -29.07 -33.28 39.13
CA ALA A 605 -30.22 -34.02 39.64
C ALA A 605 -30.54 -35.15 38.65
N ALA A 606 -30.35 -36.39 39.05
CA ALA A 606 -30.79 -37.54 38.27
C ALA A 606 -32.31 -37.51 38.18
N ASP A 607 -32.84 -37.26 36.96
CA ASP A 607 -34.27 -37.34 36.61
C ASP A 607 -35.28 -36.57 37.48
N ALA A 608 -35.47 -35.27 37.24
CA ALA A 608 -36.76 -34.66 37.46
C ALA A 608 -37.49 -34.56 36.09
N LYS A 609 -37.85 -35.69 35.51
CA LYS A 609 -38.92 -35.79 34.51
C LYS A 609 -40.22 -35.93 35.29
N ALA A 610 -40.95 -34.85 35.42
CA ALA A 610 -42.40 -34.82 35.60
C ALA A 610 -42.93 -33.52 35.01
#